data_f38c9941cb810cf248e1dbb99f099e05
#
_entry.id   f38c9941cb810cf248e1dbb99f099e05
#
_cell.length_a   1.000
_cell.length_b   1.000
_cell.length_c   1.000
_cell.angle_alpha   90.00
_cell.angle_beta   90.00
_cell.angle_gamma   90.00
#
_symmetry.space_group_name_H-M   'P 1'
#
loop_
_entity.id
_entity.type
_entity.pdbx_description
1 polymer ?
#
loop_
_entity_poly.entity_id
_entity_poly.type
_entity_poly.pdbx_seq_one_letter_code
_entity_poly.pdbx_strand_id
1 'polypeptide(L)'
;DMVSRGLGDVYKRQVVRFLAVSWQPIDSSMEKLGSNINKASRTLNVSPQKSLIHLNYPILKKPLLIACLIVFIDISKELPLTLILRPFNFDTLSTLTYDLISQAQFFQSSVPSLMIICISLPAIVLINRQVDKGV
;
A
#
# COMPACT_ATOMS: atom_id res chain seq x y z
N ASP A 1 -22.48 21.12 -3.55
CA ASP A 1 -22.02 20.47 -4.80
C ASP A 1 -20.53 20.67 -5.12
N MET A 2 -19.99 21.83 -4.82
CA MET A 2 -18.57 22.14 -5.07
C MET A 2 -17.63 21.35 -4.12
N VAL A 3 -18.03 21.17 -2.87
CA VAL A 3 -17.28 20.42 -1.85
C VAL A 3 -17.28 18.93 -2.16
N SER A 4 -18.40 18.37 -2.61
CA SER A 4 -18.48 16.93 -2.94
C SER A 4 -17.66 16.57 -4.20
N ARG A 5 -17.59 17.47 -5.19
CA ARG A 5 -16.73 17.31 -6.38
C ARG A 5 -15.25 17.41 -6.01
N GLY A 6 -14.87 18.37 -5.17
CA GLY A 6 -13.50 18.50 -4.67
C GLY A 6 -13.04 17.27 -3.89
N LEU A 7 -13.86 16.75 -3.00
CA LEU A 7 -13.59 15.51 -2.27
C LEU A 7 -13.43 14.31 -3.22
N GLY A 8 -14.32 14.16 -4.19
CA GLY A 8 -14.23 13.09 -5.18
C GLY A 8 -12.93 13.09 -5.98
N ASP A 9 -12.46 14.28 -6.39
CA ASP A 9 -11.21 14.42 -7.15
C ASP A 9 -9.98 14.12 -6.31
N VAL A 10 -10.01 14.45 -5.03
CA VAL A 10 -8.91 14.12 -4.12
C VAL A 10 -8.84 12.63 -3.86
N TYR A 11 -9.97 11.96 -3.60
CA TYR A 11 -10.01 10.51 -3.45
C TYR A 11 -9.52 9.79 -4.72
N LYS A 12 -9.91 10.27 -5.90
CA LYS A 12 -9.41 9.72 -7.17
C LYS A 12 -7.89 9.83 -7.29
N ARG A 13 -7.33 11.01 -6.98
CA ARG A 13 -5.87 11.20 -7.00
C ARG A 13 -5.15 10.28 -6.01
N GLN A 14 -5.71 10.10 -4.82
CA GLN A 14 -5.18 9.21 -3.79
C GLN A 14 -5.18 7.76 -4.27
N VAL A 15 -6.28 7.29 -4.85
CA VAL A 15 -6.36 5.93 -5.41
C VAL A 15 -5.34 5.73 -6.52
N VAL A 16 -5.20 6.68 -7.45
CA VAL A 16 -4.23 6.60 -8.55
C VAL A 16 -2.80 6.55 -8.01
N ARG A 17 -2.48 7.37 -7.00
CA ARG A 17 -1.15 7.39 -6.39
C ARG A 17 -0.82 6.05 -5.74
N PHE A 18 -1.70 5.51 -4.91
CA PHE A 18 -1.47 4.23 -4.24
C PHE A 18 -1.49 3.05 -5.22
N LEU A 19 -2.31 3.14 -6.27
CA LEU A 19 -2.28 2.17 -7.35
C LEU A 19 -0.91 2.15 -8.05
N ALA A 20 -0.34 3.32 -8.34
CA ALA A 20 0.97 3.44 -8.97
C ALA A 20 2.07 2.81 -8.11
N VAL A 21 2.06 3.04 -6.80
CA VAL A 21 3.02 2.46 -5.84
C VAL A 21 2.87 0.94 -5.74
N SER A 22 1.63 0.44 -5.73
CA SER A 22 1.34 -1.00 -5.65
C SER A 22 1.61 -1.75 -6.96
N TRP A 23 1.63 -1.03 -8.09
CA TRP A 23 1.81 -1.63 -9.41
C TRP A 23 3.21 -2.22 -9.61
N GLN A 24 4.26 -1.52 -9.15
CA GLN A 24 5.65 -1.92 -9.36
C GLN A 24 5.98 -3.35 -8.89
N PRO A 25 5.66 -3.77 -7.64
CA PRO A 25 5.96 -5.13 -7.19
C PRO A 25 5.13 -6.20 -7.93
N ILE A 26 3.95 -5.84 -8.40
CA ILE A 26 3.10 -6.75 -9.17
C ILE A 26 3.67 -6.91 -10.59
N ASP A 27 4.01 -5.82 -11.25
CA ASP A 27 4.52 -5.80 -12.63
C ASP A 27 5.83 -6.56 -12.75
N SER A 28 6.81 -6.29 -11.87
CA SER A 28 8.08 -7.00 -11.83
C SER A 28 7.92 -8.51 -11.58
N SER A 29 6.87 -8.90 -10.86
CA SER A 29 6.57 -10.32 -10.62
C SER A 29 5.85 -10.96 -11.82
N MET A 30 5.03 -10.20 -12.52
CA MET A 30 4.40 -10.62 -13.78
C MET A 30 5.44 -10.83 -14.88
N GLU A 31 6.43 -9.96 -14.99
CA GLU A 31 7.55 -10.12 -15.92
C GLU A 31 8.34 -11.41 -15.65
N LYS A 32 8.61 -11.73 -14.39
CA LYS A 32 9.28 -12.97 -13.99
C LYS A 32 8.48 -14.24 -14.32
N LEU A 33 7.16 -14.16 -14.32
CA LEU A 33 6.28 -15.25 -14.73
C LEU A 33 6.44 -15.63 -16.22
N GLY A 34 6.87 -14.66 -17.05
CA GLY A 34 7.15 -14.84 -18.46
C GLY A 34 5.95 -15.30 -19.28
N SER A 35 5.99 -15.03 -20.57
CA SER A 35 4.96 -15.50 -21.53
C SER A 35 4.89 -17.04 -21.64
N ASN A 36 5.91 -17.75 -21.15
CA ASN A 36 6.04 -19.18 -21.27
C ASN A 36 5.04 -19.97 -20.44
N ILE A 37 4.68 -19.50 -19.24
CA ILE A 37 3.69 -20.18 -18.38
C ILE A 37 2.29 -20.11 -19.01
N ASN A 38 1.94 -18.95 -19.57
CA ASN A 38 0.67 -18.79 -20.26
C ASN A 38 0.60 -19.57 -21.59
N LYS A 39 1.73 -19.71 -22.29
CA LYS A 39 1.83 -20.56 -23.48
C LYS A 39 1.71 -22.04 -23.11
N ALA A 40 2.40 -22.50 -22.07
CA ALA A 40 2.32 -23.86 -21.57
C ALA A 40 0.92 -24.23 -21.08
N SER A 41 0.20 -23.33 -20.40
CA SER A 41 -1.18 -23.58 -19.99
C SER A 41 -2.14 -23.72 -21.15
N ARG A 42 -1.90 -23.00 -22.25
CA ARG A 42 -2.70 -23.14 -23.50
C ARG A 42 -2.45 -24.47 -24.21
N THR A 43 -1.21 -24.94 -24.23
CA THR A 43 -0.88 -26.27 -24.83
C THR A 43 -1.50 -27.42 -24.05
N LEU A 44 -1.73 -27.25 -22.74
CA LEU A 44 -2.39 -28.24 -21.88
C LEU A 44 -3.93 -28.13 -21.90
N ASN A 45 -4.48 -27.29 -22.76
CA ASN A 45 -5.93 -27.08 -22.90
C ASN A 45 -6.64 -26.66 -21.59
N VAL A 46 -5.90 -25.94 -20.70
CA VAL A 46 -6.46 -25.42 -19.45
C VAL A 46 -7.18 -24.13 -19.75
N SER A 47 -8.40 -23.97 -19.26
CA SER A 47 -9.16 -22.73 -19.45
C SER A 47 -8.44 -21.53 -18.80
N PRO A 48 -8.52 -20.32 -19.38
CA PRO A 48 -7.83 -19.14 -18.89
C PRO A 48 -8.13 -18.81 -17.42
N GLN A 49 -9.36 -19.06 -16.98
CA GLN A 49 -9.81 -18.84 -15.61
C GLN A 49 -9.14 -19.81 -14.62
N LYS A 50 -9.04 -21.10 -14.99
CA LYS A 50 -8.35 -22.09 -14.15
C LYS A 50 -6.85 -21.83 -14.09
N SER A 51 -6.23 -21.42 -15.19
CA SER A 51 -4.82 -21.00 -15.22
C SER A 51 -4.57 -19.80 -14.28
N LEU A 52 -5.47 -18.84 -14.27
CA LEU A 52 -5.36 -17.64 -13.45
C LEU A 52 -5.44 -17.98 -11.95
N ILE A 53 -6.37 -18.84 -11.56
CA ILE A 53 -6.58 -19.18 -10.14
C ILE A 53 -5.53 -20.17 -9.63
N HIS A 54 -5.19 -21.21 -10.41
CA HIS A 54 -4.35 -22.30 -9.92
C HIS A 54 -2.85 -22.08 -10.17
N LEU A 55 -2.48 -21.33 -11.20
CA LEU A 55 -1.08 -21.06 -11.56
C LEU A 55 -0.66 -19.64 -11.17
N ASN A 56 -1.39 -18.63 -11.59
CA ASN A 56 -0.98 -17.25 -11.41
C ASN A 56 -1.22 -16.72 -9.98
N TYR A 57 -2.36 -17.06 -9.37
CA TYR A 57 -2.71 -16.56 -8.03
C TYR A 57 -1.71 -17.00 -6.94
N PRO A 58 -1.30 -18.28 -6.82
CA PRO A 58 -0.33 -18.66 -5.79
C PRO A 58 1.05 -18.01 -5.96
N ILE A 59 1.41 -17.62 -7.19
CA ILE A 59 2.68 -16.92 -7.47
C ILE A 59 2.54 -15.44 -7.16
N LEU A 60 1.40 -14.83 -7.50
CA LEU A 60 1.14 -13.42 -7.31
C LEU A 60 0.76 -13.03 -5.86
N LYS A 61 0.36 -13.98 -5.03
CA LYS A 61 -0.03 -13.69 -3.64
C LYS A 61 1.08 -13.02 -2.81
N LYS A 62 2.34 -13.40 -3.02
CA LYS A 62 3.49 -12.79 -2.33
C LYS A 62 3.70 -11.32 -2.74
N PRO A 63 3.85 -10.98 -4.05
CA PRO A 63 3.97 -9.60 -4.48
C PRO A 63 2.73 -8.76 -4.15
N LEU A 64 1.55 -9.33 -4.17
CA LEU A 64 0.33 -8.65 -3.77
C LEU A 64 0.35 -8.26 -2.29
N LEU A 65 0.83 -9.16 -1.42
CA LEU A 65 0.99 -8.89 0.00
C LEU A 65 2.04 -7.79 0.23
N ILE A 66 3.15 -7.83 -0.49
CA ILE A 66 4.19 -6.79 -0.43
C ILE A 66 3.61 -5.44 -0.86
N ALA A 67 2.86 -5.39 -1.96
CA ALA A 67 2.19 -4.19 -2.44
C ALA A 67 1.23 -3.61 -1.39
N CYS A 68 0.41 -4.47 -0.77
CA CYS A 68 -0.50 -4.07 0.31
C CYS A 68 0.24 -3.48 1.51
N LEU A 69 1.35 -4.10 1.93
CA LEU A 69 2.15 -3.61 3.06
C LEU A 69 2.84 -2.27 2.75
N ILE A 70 3.35 -2.09 1.53
CA ILE A 70 3.94 -0.81 1.11
C ILE A 70 2.89 0.30 1.14
N VAL A 71 1.71 0.06 0.56
CA VAL A 71 0.60 1.02 0.58
C VAL A 71 0.16 1.32 2.00
N PHE A 72 0.09 0.31 2.88
CA PHE A 72 -0.23 0.51 4.29
C PHE A 72 0.77 1.42 5.02
N ILE A 73 2.08 1.22 4.77
CA ILE A 73 3.14 2.08 5.34
C ILE A 73 3.02 3.50 4.81
N ASP A 74 2.77 3.67 3.52
CA ASP A 74 2.61 4.98 2.90
C ASP A 74 1.40 5.73 3.47
N ILE A 75 0.26 5.07 3.60
CA ILE A 75 -0.94 5.66 4.22
C ILE A 75 -0.66 6.07 5.68
N SER A 76 0.07 5.24 6.44
CA SER A 76 0.39 5.53 7.85
C SER A 76 1.27 6.76 8.02
N LYS A 77 2.09 7.09 7.02
CA LYS A 77 3.00 8.25 7.03
C LYS A 77 2.44 9.48 6.32
N GLU A 78 1.28 9.35 5.69
CA GLU A 78 0.75 10.41 4.85
C GLU A 78 0.24 11.57 5.71
N LEU A 79 0.95 12.70 5.66
CA LEU A 79 0.65 13.91 6.41
C LEU A 79 0.01 15.00 5.52
N PRO A 80 0.53 15.33 4.31
CA PRO A 80 0.04 16.48 3.57
C PRO A 80 -1.40 16.33 3.09
N LEU A 81 -1.74 15.12 2.63
CA LEU A 81 -3.06 14.85 2.09
C LEU A 81 -4.12 14.76 3.19
N THR A 82 -3.78 14.14 4.32
CA THR A 82 -4.67 14.06 5.48
C THR A 82 -4.91 15.41 6.13
N LEU A 83 -3.91 16.32 6.17
CA LEU A 83 -4.11 17.69 6.66
C LEU A 83 -5.13 18.47 5.83
N ILE A 84 -5.14 18.27 4.51
CA ILE A 84 -6.05 18.98 3.62
C ILE A 84 -7.46 18.39 3.65
N LEU A 85 -7.56 17.07 3.83
CA LEU A 85 -8.80 16.32 3.67
C LEU A 85 -9.52 15.99 4.98
N ARG A 86 -8.84 16.14 6.12
CA ARG A 86 -9.43 15.75 7.40
C ARG A 86 -10.71 16.55 7.68
N PRO A 87 -11.83 15.89 7.98
CA PRO A 87 -12.97 16.54 8.59
C PRO A 87 -12.61 17.08 9.97
N PHE A 88 -13.32 18.08 10.45
CA PHE A 88 -13.16 18.59 11.82
C PHE A 88 -13.30 17.45 12.84
N ASN A 89 -12.38 17.37 13.82
CA ASN A 89 -12.29 16.35 14.87
C ASN A 89 -11.89 14.91 14.40
N PHE A 90 -11.28 14.77 13.23
CA PHE A 90 -10.75 13.48 12.79
C PHE A 90 -9.23 13.60 12.61
N ASP A 91 -8.49 13.14 13.62
CA ASP A 91 -7.04 13.20 13.60
C ASP A 91 -6.44 11.82 13.34
N THR A 92 -5.49 11.75 12.39
CA THR A 92 -4.63 10.59 12.23
C THR A 92 -3.39 10.75 13.13
N LEU A 93 -2.68 9.65 13.41
CA LEU A 93 -1.46 9.70 14.23
C LEU A 93 -0.42 10.71 13.67
N SER A 94 -0.31 10.81 12.35
CA SER A 94 0.61 11.74 11.70
C SER A 94 0.16 13.20 11.82
N THR A 95 -1.13 13.50 11.70
CA THR A 95 -1.65 14.87 11.88
C THR A 95 -1.61 15.30 13.32
N LEU A 96 -1.91 14.39 14.27
CA LEU A 96 -1.77 14.65 15.70
C LEU A 96 -0.32 14.98 16.10
N THR A 97 0.62 14.20 15.57
CA THR A 97 2.06 14.48 15.80
C THR A 97 2.45 15.84 15.28
N TYR A 98 2.01 16.19 14.08
CA TYR A 98 2.29 17.48 13.47
C TYR A 98 1.70 18.65 14.27
N ASP A 99 0.43 18.54 14.69
CA ASP A 99 -0.24 19.57 15.48
C ASP A 99 0.44 19.78 16.84
N LEU A 100 0.85 18.71 17.53
CA LEU A 100 1.58 18.79 18.79
C LEU A 100 2.97 19.42 18.63
N ILE A 101 3.68 19.10 17.55
CA ILE A 101 4.98 19.72 17.25
C ILE A 101 4.81 21.21 16.92
N SER A 102 3.80 21.57 16.15
CA SER A 102 3.53 22.97 15.79
C SER A 102 3.17 23.84 17.01
N GLN A 103 2.61 23.22 18.06
CA GLN A 103 2.33 23.87 19.35
C GLN A 103 3.52 23.80 20.34
N ALA A 104 4.71 23.39 19.87
CA ALA A 104 5.91 23.20 20.69
C ALA A 104 5.75 22.18 21.84
N GLN A 105 4.78 21.29 21.75
CA GLN A 105 4.53 20.22 22.73
C GLN A 105 5.32 18.95 22.39
N PHE A 106 6.65 19.06 22.33
CA PHE A 106 7.54 17.97 21.89
C PHE A 106 7.42 16.71 22.74
N PHE A 107 7.21 16.84 24.04
CA PHE A 107 7.05 15.68 24.91
C PHE A 107 5.77 14.90 24.61
N GLN A 108 4.67 15.58 24.34
CA GLN A 108 3.39 14.93 24.01
C GLN A 108 3.39 14.33 22.60
N SER A 109 4.13 14.93 21.66
CA SER A 109 4.25 14.41 20.28
C SER A 109 5.05 13.11 20.18
N SER A 110 5.86 12.78 21.22
CA SER A 110 6.64 11.55 21.24
C SER A 110 5.79 10.29 21.25
N VAL A 111 4.65 10.31 21.92
CA VAL A 111 3.73 9.15 22.03
C VAL A 111 3.16 8.74 20.65
N PRO A 112 2.48 9.63 19.90
CA PRO A 112 1.98 9.26 18.58
C PRO A 112 3.09 8.94 17.58
N SER A 113 4.26 9.57 17.70
CA SER A 113 5.42 9.25 16.87
C SER A 113 5.93 7.83 17.12
N LEU A 114 6.03 7.41 18.39
CA LEU A 114 6.39 6.04 18.75
C LEU A 114 5.34 5.02 18.24
N MET A 115 4.06 5.35 18.30
CA MET A 115 3.00 4.51 17.76
C MET A 115 3.15 4.29 16.25
N ILE A 116 3.47 5.33 15.48
CA ILE A 116 3.74 5.21 14.04
C ILE A 116 4.91 4.26 13.79
N ILE A 117 5.99 4.38 14.56
CA ILE A 117 7.16 3.50 14.45
C ILE A 117 6.77 2.06 14.80
N CYS A 118 6.07 1.83 15.90
CA CYS A 118 5.62 0.50 16.31
C CYS A 118 4.72 -0.19 15.30
N ILE A 119 3.91 0.57 14.56
CA ILE A 119 3.06 0.03 13.49
C ILE A 119 3.87 -0.24 12.22
N SER A 120 4.81 0.66 11.88
CA SER A 120 5.59 0.56 10.64
C SER A 120 6.68 -0.52 10.70
N LEU A 121 7.34 -0.72 11.84
CA LEU A 121 8.41 -1.69 11.99
C LEU A 121 7.99 -3.14 11.67
N PRO A 122 6.88 -3.68 12.23
CA PRO A 122 6.44 -5.04 11.91
C PRO A 122 6.13 -5.20 10.41
N ALA A 123 5.54 -4.18 9.78
CA ALA A 123 5.24 -4.21 8.35
C ALA A 123 6.53 -4.28 7.51
N ILE A 124 7.55 -3.50 7.86
CA ILE A 124 8.86 -3.53 7.19
C ILE A 124 9.54 -4.89 7.38
N VAL A 125 9.52 -5.45 8.59
CA VAL A 125 10.09 -6.77 8.88
C VAL A 125 9.38 -7.86 8.08
N LEU A 126 8.06 -7.79 7.96
CA LEU A 126 7.29 -8.74 7.15
C LEU A 126 7.65 -8.65 5.67
N ILE A 127 7.80 -7.43 5.12
CA ILE A 127 8.24 -7.23 3.73
C ILE A 127 9.62 -7.87 3.54
N ASN A 128 10.56 -7.56 4.42
CA ASN A 128 11.93 -8.07 4.30
C ASN A 128 11.97 -9.60 4.34
N ARG A 129 11.25 -10.21 5.27
CA ARG A 129 11.12 -11.69 5.34
C ARG A 129 10.47 -12.31 4.11
N GLN A 130 9.53 -11.60 3.46
CA GLN A 130 8.89 -12.11 2.24
C GLN A 130 9.81 -11.98 1.02
N VAL A 131 10.62 -10.93 0.97
CA VAL A 131 11.64 -10.74 -0.06
C VAL A 131 12.72 -11.81 0.07
N ASP A 132 13.27 -12.03 1.27
CA ASP A 132 14.33 -13.04 1.51
C ASP A 132 13.87 -14.47 1.20
N LYS A 133 12.59 -14.79 1.41
CA LYS A 133 12.03 -16.12 1.05
C LYS A 133 11.69 -16.27 -0.43
N GLY A 134 11.88 -15.22 -1.22
CA GLY A 134 11.59 -15.18 -2.65
C GLY A 134 12.81 -15.32 -3.55
N VAL A 135 14.01 -15.32 -2.94
CA VAL A 135 15.28 -15.66 -3.57
C VAL A 135 15.62 -17.09 -3.17
#